data_1a127d9293f0a5dc219f6bd1cca7ca0e
#
_entry.id   1a127d9293f0a5dc219f6bd1cca7ca0e
#
_cell.length_a   1.000
_cell.length_b   1.000
_cell.length_c   1.000
_cell.angle_alpha   90.00
_cell.angle_beta   90.00
_cell.angle_gamma   90.00
#
_symmetry.space_group_name_H-M   'P 1'
#
loop_
_entity.id
_entity.type
_entity.pdbx_description
1 polymer ?
#
loop_
_entity_poly.entity_id
_entity_poly.type
_entity_poly.pdbx_seq_one_letter_code
_entity_poly.pdbx_strand_id
1 'polypeptide(L)'
;MLIKITKLKTLPDFKLYLEFEDGKTKIYDVKEDIEQTPGYEPLKTTPGLFEQVQLHQSGGMIAWTPEIDLPCDILYEYGKDCEPMADLPDAERRAAQYRDFIVGELIRIRHEAGLSQAALAERSGVKQQVIARIEKGHSSPQVETVLRMLLAMDKKLVVASV
;
A
#
# COMPACT_ATOMS: atom_id res chain seq x y z
N MET A 1 10.79 3.31 -29.72
CA MET A 1 9.35 3.54 -29.46
C MET A 1 9.16 3.41 -27.96
N LEU A 2 8.74 4.47 -27.30
CA LEU A 2 8.50 4.44 -25.86
C LEU A 2 7.22 3.65 -25.63
N ILE A 3 7.34 2.48 -25.02
CA ILE A 3 6.22 1.67 -24.60
C ILE A 3 5.48 2.41 -23.47
N LYS A 4 4.15 2.26 -23.39
CA LYS A 4 3.34 2.97 -22.41
C LYS A 4 2.67 2.00 -21.46
N ILE A 5 2.54 2.44 -20.22
CA ILE A 5 1.70 1.78 -19.22
C ILE A 5 0.26 2.16 -19.49
N THR A 6 -0.62 1.18 -19.56
CA THR A 6 -2.06 1.35 -19.75
C THR A 6 -2.85 1.12 -18.47
N LYS A 7 -2.26 0.37 -17.53
CA LYS A 7 -2.89 0.09 -16.23
C LYS A 7 -1.85 -0.10 -15.15
N LEU A 8 -2.17 0.40 -13.96
CA LEU A 8 -1.35 0.33 -12.77
C LEU A 8 -2.22 -0.12 -11.58
N LYS A 9 -1.72 -1.09 -10.81
CA LYS A 9 -2.30 -1.48 -9.52
C LYS A 9 -1.19 -1.66 -8.50
N THR A 10 -1.43 -1.25 -7.27
CA THR A 10 -0.57 -1.60 -6.14
C THR A 10 -0.90 -3.00 -5.64
N LEU A 11 0.13 -3.74 -5.27
CA LEU A 11 0.04 -5.05 -4.64
C LEU A 11 0.69 -5.00 -3.25
N PRO A 12 0.38 -5.96 -2.37
CA PRO A 12 1.07 -6.09 -1.09
C PRO A 12 2.59 -6.16 -1.27
N ASP A 13 3.31 -5.77 -0.22
CA ASP A 13 4.74 -5.96 -0.13
C ASP A 13 5.54 -5.13 -1.15
N PHE A 14 5.11 -3.86 -1.36
CA PHE A 14 5.75 -2.88 -2.25
C PHE A 14 5.87 -3.33 -3.71
N LYS A 15 4.89 -4.08 -4.21
CA LYS A 15 4.85 -4.52 -5.60
C LYS A 15 3.82 -3.74 -6.39
N LEU A 16 4.09 -3.61 -7.68
CA LEU A 16 3.21 -3.00 -8.67
C LEU A 16 2.84 -4.02 -9.73
N TYR A 17 1.56 -4.08 -10.08
CA TYR A 17 1.08 -4.76 -11.27
C TYR A 17 0.89 -3.74 -12.38
N LEU A 18 1.39 -4.04 -13.55
CA LEU A 18 1.44 -3.14 -14.69
C LEU A 18 0.94 -3.86 -15.95
N GLU A 19 0.08 -3.21 -16.71
CA GLU A 19 -0.25 -3.59 -18.08
C GLU A 19 0.34 -2.57 -19.04
N PHE A 20 0.89 -3.04 -20.14
CA PHE A 20 1.52 -2.22 -21.16
C PHE A 20 0.73 -2.24 -22.47
N GLU A 21 0.93 -1.23 -23.32
CA GLU A 21 0.19 -1.07 -24.58
C GLU A 21 0.43 -2.22 -25.60
N ASP A 22 1.52 -2.98 -25.44
CA ASP A 22 1.82 -4.16 -26.24
C ASP A 22 1.12 -5.44 -25.74
N GLY A 23 0.29 -5.32 -24.70
CA GLY A 23 -0.46 -6.42 -24.08
C GLY A 23 0.32 -7.21 -23.04
N LYS A 24 1.58 -6.89 -22.78
CA LYS A 24 2.33 -7.53 -21.69
C LYS A 24 1.87 -7.06 -20.34
N THR A 25 1.94 -7.97 -19.38
CA THR A 25 1.64 -7.72 -17.98
C THR A 25 2.82 -8.10 -17.10
N LYS A 26 3.17 -7.24 -16.15
CA LYS A 26 4.34 -7.44 -15.30
C LYS A 26 4.07 -7.08 -13.86
N ILE A 27 4.84 -7.72 -12.98
CA ILE A 27 4.95 -7.33 -11.57
C ILE A 27 6.34 -6.74 -11.36
N TYR A 28 6.37 -5.53 -10.79
CA TYR A 28 7.60 -4.83 -10.41
C TYR A 28 7.70 -4.74 -8.89
N ASP A 29 8.87 -5.09 -8.33
CA ASP A 29 9.15 -5.01 -6.89
C ASP A 29 9.94 -3.74 -6.59
N VAL A 30 9.30 -2.78 -5.91
CA VAL A 30 9.89 -1.47 -5.61
C VAL A 30 10.83 -1.49 -4.40
N LYS A 31 10.96 -2.63 -3.71
CA LYS A 31 11.81 -2.71 -2.49
C LYS A 31 13.26 -2.34 -2.75
N GLU A 32 13.79 -2.83 -3.86
CA GLU A 32 15.17 -2.54 -4.23
C GLU A 32 15.39 -1.04 -4.47
N ASP A 33 14.45 -0.38 -5.13
CA ASP A 33 14.48 1.08 -5.33
C ASP A 33 14.42 1.83 -4.01
N ILE A 34 13.56 1.39 -3.08
CA ILE A 34 13.44 1.99 -1.74
C ILE A 34 14.75 1.87 -0.95
N GLU A 35 15.47 0.75 -1.10
CA GLU A 35 16.72 0.50 -0.36
C GLU A 35 17.93 1.16 -0.99
N GLN A 36 17.95 1.32 -2.31
CA GLN A 36 19.13 1.78 -3.04
C GLN A 36 19.06 3.24 -3.50
N THR A 37 17.85 3.80 -3.61
CA THR A 37 17.67 5.17 -4.11
C THR A 37 17.42 6.15 -2.97
N PRO A 38 18.36 7.07 -2.70
CA PRO A 38 18.15 8.11 -1.72
C PRO A 38 16.86 8.91 -2.00
N GLY A 39 16.04 9.11 -0.98
CA GLY A 39 14.78 9.85 -1.10
C GLY A 39 13.55 8.97 -1.34
N TYR A 40 13.70 7.65 -1.51
CA TYR A 40 12.58 6.70 -1.65
C TYR A 40 12.10 6.12 -0.32
N GLU A 41 12.79 6.34 0.78
CA GLU A 41 12.43 5.87 2.12
C GLU A 41 11.01 6.26 2.55
N PRO A 42 10.44 7.40 2.14
CA PRO A 42 9.06 7.75 2.47
C PRO A 42 8.03 6.74 2.00
N LEU A 43 8.28 6.00 0.92
CA LEU A 43 7.38 4.94 0.45
C LEU A 43 7.19 3.84 1.49
N LYS A 44 8.19 3.60 2.34
CA LYS A 44 8.16 2.60 3.42
C LYS A 44 7.74 3.21 4.75
N THR A 45 8.14 4.45 5.01
CA THR A 45 7.98 5.08 6.33
C THR A 45 6.73 5.93 6.47
N THR A 46 6.15 6.40 5.36
CA THR A 46 4.90 7.17 5.37
C THR A 46 3.73 6.24 5.04
N PRO A 47 2.84 5.97 6.02
CA PRO A 47 1.70 5.10 5.83
C PRO A 47 0.80 5.55 4.67
N GLY A 48 0.44 4.62 3.80
CA GLY A 48 -0.46 4.85 2.67
C GLY A 48 0.16 5.63 1.50
N LEU A 49 1.42 6.06 1.58
CA LEU A 49 2.06 6.76 0.47
C LEU A 49 2.27 5.84 -0.73
N PHE A 50 2.68 4.60 -0.51
CA PHE A 50 2.91 3.64 -1.60
C PHE A 50 1.65 3.41 -2.43
N GLU A 51 0.48 3.36 -1.80
CA GLU A 51 -0.81 3.14 -2.44
C GLU A 51 -1.32 4.37 -3.23
N GLN A 52 -0.69 5.53 -3.05
CA GLN A 52 -1.04 6.77 -3.75
C GLN A 52 -0.33 6.94 -5.10
N VAL A 53 0.39 5.92 -5.56
CA VAL A 53 1.04 5.96 -6.88
C VAL A 53 0.05 6.31 -7.98
N GLN A 54 0.46 7.18 -8.88
CA GLN A 54 -0.33 7.64 -10.01
C GLN A 54 0.38 7.37 -11.32
N LEU A 55 -0.39 6.96 -12.32
CA LEU A 55 0.08 6.87 -13.68
C LEU A 55 0.02 8.27 -14.33
N HIS A 56 1.13 8.73 -14.87
CA HIS A 56 1.17 9.97 -15.65
C HIS A 56 0.30 9.84 -16.91
N GLN A 57 -0.34 10.94 -17.32
CA GLN A 57 -1.26 10.97 -18.48
C GLN A 57 -0.63 10.45 -19.78
N SER A 58 0.68 10.59 -19.93
CA SER A 58 1.41 10.08 -21.10
C SER A 58 1.58 8.56 -21.10
N GLY A 59 1.37 7.88 -19.98
CA GLY A 59 1.70 6.46 -19.78
C GLY A 59 3.20 6.17 -19.69
N GLY A 60 4.04 7.22 -19.73
CA GLY A 60 5.50 7.08 -19.78
C GLY A 60 6.18 6.97 -18.42
N MET A 61 5.47 7.17 -17.32
CA MET A 61 6.01 7.09 -15.97
C MET A 61 4.90 6.94 -14.93
N ILE A 62 5.28 6.50 -13.76
CA ILE A 62 4.46 6.52 -12.54
C ILE A 62 5.12 7.42 -11.50
N ALA A 63 4.35 8.02 -10.61
CA ALA A 63 4.87 8.87 -9.55
C ALA A 63 4.04 8.74 -8.27
N TRP A 64 4.69 8.82 -7.12
CA TRP A 64 4.09 8.96 -5.79
C TRP A 64 4.08 10.42 -5.36
N THR A 65 5.15 11.12 -5.61
CA THR A 65 5.34 12.55 -5.38
C THR A 65 6.11 13.15 -6.56
N PRO A 66 6.25 14.47 -6.66
CA PRO A 66 7.11 15.08 -7.69
C PRO A 66 8.58 14.62 -7.66
N GLU A 67 9.04 14.14 -6.50
CA GLU A 67 10.43 13.71 -6.27
C GLU A 67 10.63 12.19 -6.29
N ILE A 68 9.53 11.42 -6.24
CA ILE A 68 9.57 9.95 -6.23
C ILE A 68 8.77 9.43 -7.42
N ASP A 69 9.46 9.08 -8.47
CA ASP A 69 8.88 8.56 -9.71
C ASP A 69 9.68 7.38 -10.28
N LEU A 70 9.07 6.63 -11.17
CA LEU A 70 9.73 5.56 -11.93
C LEU A 70 9.30 5.65 -13.39
N PRO A 71 10.27 5.72 -14.32
CA PRO A 71 9.98 5.74 -15.74
C PRO A 71 9.53 4.36 -16.25
N CYS A 72 8.72 4.40 -17.30
CA CYS A 72 8.09 3.21 -17.87
C CYS A 72 9.09 2.17 -18.39
N ASP A 73 10.20 2.59 -18.96
CA ASP A 73 11.25 1.72 -19.48
C ASP A 73 11.89 0.86 -18.40
N ILE A 74 12.16 1.43 -17.22
CA ILE A 74 12.66 0.69 -16.04
C ILE A 74 11.64 -0.37 -15.62
N LEU A 75 10.37 0.04 -15.49
CA LEU A 75 9.28 -0.87 -15.09
C LEU A 75 9.08 -2.00 -16.10
N TYR A 76 9.25 -1.71 -17.39
CA TYR A 76 9.12 -2.68 -18.45
C TYR A 76 10.31 -3.65 -18.52
N GLU A 77 11.53 -3.14 -18.40
CA GLU A 77 12.76 -3.93 -18.52
C GLU A 77 12.95 -4.86 -17.32
N TYR A 78 12.76 -4.34 -16.11
CA TYR A 78 13.04 -5.09 -14.87
C TYR A 78 11.83 -5.75 -14.22
N GLY A 79 10.61 -5.43 -14.67
CA GLY A 79 9.39 -6.12 -14.22
C GLY A 79 9.37 -7.58 -14.68
N LYS A 80 8.89 -8.47 -13.81
CA LYS A 80 8.71 -9.90 -14.13
C LYS A 80 7.38 -10.12 -14.83
N ASP A 81 7.39 -10.87 -15.94
CA ASP A 81 6.17 -11.22 -16.64
C ASP A 81 5.20 -11.99 -15.73
N CYS A 82 3.93 -11.70 -15.84
CA CYS A 82 2.86 -12.36 -15.09
C CYS A 82 1.60 -12.53 -15.96
N GLU A 83 0.67 -13.34 -15.48
CA GLU A 83 -0.65 -13.46 -16.11
C GLU A 83 -1.50 -12.19 -15.86
N PRO A 84 -2.37 -11.82 -16.79
CA PRO A 84 -3.30 -10.71 -16.59
C PRO A 84 -4.17 -10.90 -15.35
N MET A 85 -4.21 -9.87 -14.51
CA MET A 85 -5.06 -9.87 -13.33
C MET A 85 -6.45 -9.34 -13.67
N ALA A 86 -7.48 -10.04 -13.21
CA ALA A 86 -8.85 -9.56 -13.33
C ALA A 86 -9.03 -8.21 -12.61
N ASP A 87 -9.85 -7.34 -13.18
CA ASP A 87 -10.24 -6.11 -12.54
C ASP A 87 -11.20 -6.40 -11.38
N LEU A 88 -10.85 -5.94 -10.20
CA LEU A 88 -11.81 -5.87 -9.12
C LEU A 88 -12.87 -4.81 -9.46
N PRO A 89 -14.14 -5.01 -9.06
CA PRO A 89 -15.15 -3.97 -9.10
C PRO A 89 -14.60 -2.68 -8.45
N ASP A 90 -14.97 -1.54 -8.98
CA ASP A 90 -14.40 -0.25 -8.51
C ASP A 90 -14.62 -0.03 -7.00
N ALA A 91 -15.77 -0.44 -6.48
CA ALA A 91 -16.08 -0.39 -5.05
C ALA A 91 -15.15 -1.29 -4.20
N GLU A 92 -14.85 -2.51 -4.66
CA GLU A 92 -13.94 -3.42 -3.95
C GLU A 92 -12.51 -2.90 -3.97
N ARG A 93 -12.04 -2.39 -5.11
CA ARG A 93 -10.72 -1.80 -5.23
C ARG A 93 -10.54 -0.60 -4.30
N ARG A 94 -11.52 0.32 -4.27
CA ARG A 94 -11.50 1.48 -3.38
C ARG A 94 -11.57 1.08 -1.92
N ALA A 95 -12.40 0.10 -1.58
CA ALA A 95 -12.49 -0.42 -0.21
C ALA A 95 -11.16 -1.05 0.24
N ALA A 96 -10.47 -1.78 -0.65
CA ALA A 96 -9.16 -2.34 -0.35
C ALA A 96 -8.12 -1.23 -0.08
N GLN A 97 -8.09 -0.17 -0.87
CA GLN A 97 -7.21 0.98 -0.65
C GLN A 97 -7.46 1.65 0.70
N TYR A 98 -8.72 1.89 1.07
CA TYR A 98 -9.06 2.47 2.36
C TYR A 98 -8.72 1.54 3.53
N ARG A 99 -8.91 0.24 3.37
CA ARG A 99 -8.47 -0.73 4.38
C ARG A 99 -6.96 -0.65 4.62
N ASP A 100 -6.17 -0.64 3.57
CA ASP A 100 -4.71 -0.60 3.66
C ASP A 100 -4.24 0.72 4.29
N PHE A 101 -4.90 1.84 3.95
CA PHE A 101 -4.68 3.12 4.61
C PHE A 101 -4.99 3.05 6.12
N ILE A 102 -6.13 2.49 6.51
CA ILE A 102 -6.51 2.34 7.93
C ILE A 102 -5.48 1.49 8.69
N VAL A 103 -5.02 0.39 8.10
CA VAL A 103 -3.98 -0.46 8.70
C VAL A 103 -2.67 0.32 8.88
N GLY A 104 -2.26 1.08 7.87
CA GLY A 104 -1.08 1.96 7.96
C GLY A 104 -1.20 2.98 9.10
N GLU A 105 -2.37 3.61 9.24
CA GLU A 105 -2.62 4.56 10.34
C GLU A 105 -2.60 3.87 11.71
N LEU A 106 -3.15 2.67 11.85
CA LEU A 106 -3.07 1.91 13.10
C LEU A 106 -1.62 1.63 13.51
N ILE A 107 -0.78 1.24 12.57
CA ILE A 107 0.65 1.00 12.81
C ILE A 107 1.34 2.30 13.23
N ARG A 108 1.11 3.40 12.51
CA ARG A 108 1.68 4.70 12.82
C ARG A 108 1.31 5.17 14.22
N ILE A 109 0.01 5.14 14.56
CA ILE A 109 -0.51 5.56 15.87
C ILE A 109 0.09 4.70 16.99
N ARG A 110 0.20 3.37 16.77
CA ARG A 110 0.82 2.48 17.75
C ARG A 110 2.28 2.85 18.02
N HIS A 111 3.05 3.12 16.97
CA HIS A 111 4.45 3.53 17.11
C HIS A 111 4.59 4.88 17.81
N GLU A 112 3.74 5.85 17.46
CA GLU A 112 3.73 7.17 18.13
C GLU A 112 3.36 7.07 19.62
N ALA A 113 2.48 6.13 19.97
CA ALA A 113 2.13 5.84 21.35
C ALA A 113 3.24 5.06 22.10
N GLY A 114 4.32 4.66 21.43
CA GLY A 114 5.39 3.86 22.03
C GLY A 114 4.98 2.43 22.39
N LEU A 115 3.91 1.90 21.78
CA LEU A 115 3.36 0.59 22.12
C LEU A 115 3.94 -0.51 21.22
N SER A 116 4.38 -1.61 21.84
CA SER A 116 4.60 -2.86 21.12
C SER A 116 3.26 -3.51 20.73
N GLN A 117 3.29 -4.47 19.81
CA GLN A 117 2.10 -5.27 19.50
C GLN A 117 1.55 -5.99 20.73
N ALA A 118 2.43 -6.50 21.61
CA ALA A 118 2.03 -7.14 22.85
C ALA A 118 1.35 -6.16 23.82
N ALA A 119 1.88 -4.96 23.99
CA ALA A 119 1.28 -3.93 24.83
C ALA A 119 -0.08 -3.46 24.30
N LEU A 120 -0.22 -3.30 22.99
CA LEU A 120 -1.50 -2.99 22.36
C LEU A 120 -2.50 -4.14 22.54
N ALA A 121 -2.06 -5.39 22.43
CA ALA A 121 -2.90 -6.58 22.68
C ALA A 121 -3.46 -6.59 24.09
N GLU A 122 -2.62 -6.33 25.09
CA GLU A 122 -3.03 -6.25 26.50
C GLU A 122 -4.08 -5.15 26.73
N ARG A 123 -3.85 -3.95 26.18
CA ARG A 123 -4.76 -2.82 26.35
C ARG A 123 -6.07 -2.96 25.59
N SER A 124 -6.03 -3.49 24.37
CA SER A 124 -7.20 -3.60 23.49
C SER A 124 -8.02 -4.87 23.72
N GLY A 125 -7.44 -5.88 24.36
CA GLY A 125 -8.01 -7.23 24.44
C GLY A 125 -8.03 -7.97 23.09
N VAL A 126 -7.35 -7.44 22.07
CA VAL A 126 -7.16 -8.12 20.78
C VAL A 126 -5.90 -9.00 20.89
N LYS A 127 -5.98 -10.24 20.47
CA LYS A 127 -4.82 -11.15 20.54
C LYS A 127 -3.65 -10.60 19.71
N GLN A 128 -2.44 -10.65 20.25
CA GLN A 128 -1.24 -10.16 19.58
C GLN A 128 -1.06 -10.76 18.18
N GLN A 129 -1.36 -12.04 18.01
CA GLN A 129 -1.27 -12.73 16.71
C GLN A 129 -2.24 -12.13 15.67
N VAL A 130 -3.41 -11.67 16.10
CA VAL A 130 -4.39 -10.98 15.23
C VAL A 130 -3.84 -9.63 14.84
N ILE A 131 -3.30 -8.84 15.77
CA ILE A 131 -2.65 -7.55 15.48
C ILE A 131 -1.51 -7.74 14.47
N ALA A 132 -0.64 -8.71 14.70
CA ALA A 132 0.48 -9.00 13.81
C ALA A 132 0.03 -9.38 12.38
N ARG A 133 -1.03 -10.15 12.24
CA ARG A 133 -1.59 -10.53 10.92
C ARG A 133 -2.22 -9.35 10.20
N ILE A 134 -2.91 -8.47 10.93
CA ILE A 134 -3.48 -7.23 10.39
C ILE A 134 -2.37 -6.32 9.88
N GLU A 135 -1.35 -6.07 10.71
CA GLU A 135 -0.24 -5.19 10.35
C GLU A 135 0.61 -5.71 9.18
N LYS A 136 0.66 -7.03 8.99
CA LYS A 136 1.31 -7.66 7.83
C LYS A 136 0.44 -7.71 6.56
N GLY A 137 -0.80 -7.23 6.64
CA GLY A 137 -1.75 -7.29 5.52
C GLY A 137 -2.26 -8.71 5.20
N HIS A 138 -2.07 -9.67 6.11
CA HIS A 138 -2.50 -11.06 5.92
C HIS A 138 -3.98 -11.32 6.25
N SER A 139 -4.65 -10.35 6.82
CA SER A 139 -6.08 -10.41 7.12
C SER A 139 -6.72 -9.04 7.11
N SER A 140 -7.96 -8.98 6.63
CA SER A 140 -8.78 -7.78 6.73
C SER A 140 -9.32 -7.66 8.16
N PRO A 141 -9.07 -6.55 8.87
CA PRO A 141 -9.58 -6.38 10.21
C PRO A 141 -11.10 -6.17 10.20
N GLN A 142 -11.77 -6.73 11.18
CA GLN A 142 -13.17 -6.40 11.46
C GLN A 142 -13.24 -4.99 12.06
N VAL A 143 -14.32 -4.27 11.81
CA VAL A 143 -14.52 -2.90 12.32
C VAL A 143 -14.39 -2.85 13.84
N GLU A 144 -14.98 -3.81 14.55
CA GLU A 144 -14.88 -3.90 16.02
C GLU A 144 -13.42 -4.03 16.48
N THR A 145 -12.62 -4.83 15.79
CA THR A 145 -11.19 -4.99 16.10
C THR A 145 -10.44 -3.66 15.94
N VAL A 146 -10.69 -2.94 14.84
CA VAL A 146 -10.12 -1.62 14.61
C VAL A 146 -10.50 -0.64 15.71
N LEU A 147 -11.79 -0.60 16.10
CA LEU A 147 -12.28 0.29 17.14
C LEU A 147 -11.63 -0.01 18.49
N ARG A 148 -11.50 -1.28 18.87
CA ARG A 148 -10.82 -1.69 20.10
C ARG A 148 -9.35 -1.28 20.13
N MET A 149 -8.64 -1.45 19.02
CA MET A 149 -7.25 -1.01 18.90
C MET A 149 -7.13 0.51 19.02
N LEU A 150 -7.97 1.27 18.32
CA LEU A 150 -7.98 2.74 18.37
C LEU A 150 -8.29 3.26 19.77
N LEU A 151 -9.33 2.73 20.43
CA LEU A 151 -9.69 3.13 21.79
C LEU A 151 -8.58 2.84 22.80
N ALA A 152 -7.86 1.74 22.64
CA ALA A 152 -6.70 1.42 23.48
C ALA A 152 -5.53 2.40 23.33
N MET A 153 -5.55 3.20 22.28
CA MET A 153 -4.57 4.26 21.99
C MET A 153 -5.16 5.68 22.11
N ASP A 154 -6.32 5.82 22.79
CA ASP A 154 -7.04 7.09 22.96
C ASP A 154 -7.41 7.76 21.62
N LYS A 155 -7.72 6.98 20.61
CA LYS A 155 -8.15 7.42 19.28
C LYS A 155 -9.56 6.92 18.95
N LYS A 156 -10.18 7.57 17.99
CA LYS A 156 -11.51 7.18 17.47
C LYS A 156 -11.53 7.22 15.95
N LEU A 157 -12.38 6.41 15.36
CA LEU A 157 -12.69 6.48 13.95
C LEU A 157 -13.69 7.62 13.69
N VAL A 158 -13.42 8.44 12.69
CA VAL A 158 -14.31 9.51 12.24
C VAL A 158 -14.68 9.25 10.78
N VAL A 159 -15.98 9.33 10.48
CA VAL A 159 -16.50 9.25 9.12
C VAL A 159 -16.67 10.68 8.61
N ALA A 160 -16.02 11.00 7.50
CA ALA A 160 -16.10 12.29 6.85
C ALA A 160 -16.55 12.14 5.40
N SER A 161 -17.18 13.19 4.87
CA SER A 161 -17.48 13.26 3.43
C SER A 161 -16.20 13.42 2.63
N VAL A 162 -16.18 12.82 1.45
CA VAL A 162 -15.07 12.91 0.49
C VAL A 162 -15.35 14.01 -0.52
#